data_6e1d2d228d0dc75113a91dc27ef4b7cb
#
_entry.id   6e1d2d228d0dc75113a91dc27ef4b7cb
#
_cell.length_a   1.000
_cell.length_b   1.000
_cell.length_c   1.000
_cell.angle_alpha   90.00
_cell.angle_beta   90.00
_cell.angle_gamma   90.00
#
_symmetry.space_group_name_H-M   'P 1'
#
loop_
_entity.id
_entity.type
_entity.pdbx_description
1 polymer ?
#
loop_
_entity_poly.entity_id
_entity_poly.type
_entity_poly.pdbx_seq_one_letter_code
_entity_poly.pdbx_strand_id
1 'polypeptide(L)'
;MVQRDFRLFGGRKLMNSNIKALRESVCQANIDLVKYDLVTLTWGNVSGIDRDEGLVAIKPSGVDYDTLQPEHMVIVDLEGNVVESDFRASSDTPTHVRLYQEFESIKGVAHSHSLYATMFCQACQEIPCFGTTHADHFHGNVPLARFLTEEEVSEDYEGNTGTVIIERFANLNPAEIPGVLVSGHAPFSWGKSPVDAVRNLLILERVARIAIGTLHLDSEASSLPKHILNKHYERKHGPKAYYGQRND
;
A
#
# COMPACT_ATOMS: atom_id res chain seq x y z
N MET A 1 -21.74 37.16 27.53
CA MET A 1 -22.52 36.24 26.67
C MET A 1 -22.15 36.54 25.25
N VAL A 2 -21.67 35.59 24.49
CA VAL A 2 -21.10 35.61 23.12
C VAL A 2 -19.57 35.48 23.09
N GLN A 3 -19.10 34.25 23.24
CA GLN A 3 -17.76 33.86 22.79
C GLN A 3 -17.62 32.33 22.74
N ARG A 4 -18.59 31.60 22.15
CA ARG A 4 -18.51 30.13 22.03
C ARG A 4 -18.70 29.56 20.60
N ASP A 5 -19.03 30.36 19.58
CA ASP A 5 -19.43 29.79 18.26
C ASP A 5 -18.39 29.86 17.13
N PHE A 6 -17.29 30.61 17.28
CA PHE A 6 -16.36 30.78 16.16
C PHE A 6 -15.34 29.63 15.95
N ARG A 7 -15.07 28.81 16.97
CA ARG A 7 -14.12 27.69 16.84
C ARG A 7 -14.74 26.46 16.19
N LEU A 8 -16.03 26.21 16.37
CA LEU A 8 -16.71 25.04 15.80
C LEU A 8 -16.95 25.16 14.30
N PHE A 9 -17.18 26.35 13.76
CA PHE A 9 -17.38 26.57 12.32
C PHE A 9 -16.07 26.48 11.52
N GLY A 10 -14.96 26.96 12.06
CA GLY A 10 -13.64 26.85 11.43
C GLY A 10 -13.14 25.41 11.38
N GLY A 11 -13.29 24.66 12.47
CA GLY A 11 -12.88 23.25 12.55
C GLY A 11 -13.65 22.34 11.58
N ARG A 12 -14.99 22.46 11.51
CA ARG A 12 -15.81 21.69 10.55
C ARG A 12 -15.49 22.02 9.08
N LYS A 13 -15.23 23.28 8.76
CA LYS A 13 -14.89 23.67 7.38
C LYS A 13 -13.52 23.15 6.94
N LEU A 14 -12.54 23.13 7.84
CA LEU A 14 -11.21 22.55 7.59
C LEU A 14 -11.29 21.03 7.50
N MET A 15 -11.99 20.35 8.39
CA MET A 15 -12.23 18.92 8.36
C MET A 15 -12.89 18.48 7.05
N ASN A 16 -13.95 19.16 6.62
CA ASN A 16 -14.60 18.87 5.32
C ASN A 16 -13.65 19.06 4.12
N SER A 17 -12.75 20.05 4.16
CA SER A 17 -11.78 20.26 3.07
C SER A 17 -10.72 19.17 3.00
N ASN A 18 -10.23 18.69 4.16
CA ASN A 18 -9.23 17.63 4.24
C ASN A 18 -9.81 16.28 3.81
N ILE A 19 -11.01 15.95 4.26
CA ILE A 19 -11.72 14.73 3.84
C ILE A 19 -12.00 14.75 2.33
N LYS A 20 -12.40 15.89 1.78
CA LYS A 20 -12.61 16.03 0.34
C LYS A 20 -11.33 15.78 -0.45
N ALA A 21 -10.22 16.41 -0.07
CA ALA A 21 -8.92 16.20 -0.71
C ALA A 21 -8.43 14.75 -0.56
N LEU A 22 -8.68 14.11 0.60
CA LEU A 22 -8.37 12.70 0.81
C LEU A 22 -9.17 11.79 -0.13
N ARG A 23 -10.50 12.00 -0.26
CA ARG A 23 -11.35 11.26 -1.20
C ARG A 23 -10.89 11.42 -2.66
N GLU A 24 -10.57 12.65 -3.08
CA GLU A 24 -10.05 12.93 -4.42
C GLU A 24 -8.74 12.19 -4.68
N SER A 25 -7.80 12.23 -3.72
CA SER A 25 -6.52 11.53 -3.82
C SER A 25 -6.68 10.01 -3.88
N VAL A 26 -7.54 9.43 -3.04
CA VAL A 26 -7.80 7.99 -3.01
C VAL A 26 -8.53 7.52 -4.27
N CYS A 27 -9.52 8.28 -4.74
CA CYS A 27 -10.21 8.00 -6.00
C CYS A 27 -9.23 7.98 -7.17
N GLN A 28 -8.41 9.01 -7.32
CA GLN A 28 -7.41 9.07 -8.38
C GLN A 28 -6.42 7.91 -8.32
N ALA A 29 -5.95 7.56 -7.12
CA ALA A 29 -5.04 6.43 -6.91
C ALA A 29 -5.67 5.09 -7.32
N ASN A 30 -6.96 4.88 -7.06
CA ASN A 30 -7.69 3.70 -7.54
C ASN A 30 -7.81 3.68 -9.07
N ILE A 31 -8.06 4.81 -9.72
CA ILE A 31 -8.07 4.92 -11.18
C ILE A 31 -6.67 4.63 -11.77
N ASP A 32 -5.61 5.05 -11.07
CA ASP A 32 -4.23 4.79 -11.49
C ASP A 32 -3.86 3.30 -11.45
N LEU A 33 -4.52 2.46 -10.63
CA LEU A 33 -4.36 0.99 -10.69
C LEU A 33 -4.73 0.45 -12.09
N VAL A 34 -5.83 0.92 -12.67
CA VAL A 34 -6.24 0.55 -14.04
C VAL A 34 -5.26 1.08 -15.07
N LYS A 35 -4.90 2.36 -14.97
CA LYS A 35 -3.95 3.01 -15.88
C LYS A 35 -2.60 2.28 -15.96
N TYR A 36 -2.15 1.70 -14.86
CA TYR A 36 -0.87 0.98 -14.79
C TYR A 36 -0.99 -0.53 -15.01
N ASP A 37 -2.18 -1.03 -15.38
CA ASP A 37 -2.45 -2.45 -15.61
C ASP A 37 -2.11 -3.32 -14.38
N LEU A 38 -2.55 -2.85 -13.20
CA LEU A 38 -2.32 -3.52 -11.92
C LEU A 38 -3.54 -4.28 -11.42
N VAL A 39 -4.70 -4.10 -12.06
CA VAL A 39 -5.97 -4.72 -11.66
C VAL A 39 -6.70 -5.32 -12.85
N THR A 40 -7.44 -6.39 -12.57
CA THR A 40 -8.43 -6.99 -13.47
C THR A 40 -9.79 -6.87 -12.80
N LEU A 41 -10.83 -6.41 -13.52
CA LEU A 41 -12.15 -6.15 -12.94
C LEU A 41 -12.03 -5.26 -11.68
N THR A 42 -12.57 -5.71 -10.55
CA THR A 42 -12.55 -4.98 -9.27
C THR A 42 -11.50 -5.52 -8.26
N TRP A 43 -10.50 -6.32 -8.74
CA TRP A 43 -9.54 -7.04 -7.89
C TRP A 43 -8.42 -6.14 -7.38
N GLY A 44 -8.76 -5.22 -6.53
CA GLY A 44 -7.79 -4.32 -5.90
C GLY A 44 -8.46 -3.08 -5.35
N ASN A 45 -7.71 -2.37 -4.53
CA ASN A 45 -8.16 -1.14 -3.92
C ASN A 45 -6.99 -0.33 -3.38
N VAL A 46 -7.25 0.94 -3.17
CA VAL A 46 -6.34 1.87 -2.52
C VAL A 46 -7.09 2.59 -1.42
N SER A 47 -6.40 2.85 -0.33
CA SER A 47 -6.85 3.73 0.75
C SER A 47 -5.83 4.81 1.04
N GLY A 48 -6.27 5.82 1.78
CA GLY A 48 -5.43 6.87 2.34
C GLY A 48 -5.91 7.27 3.72
N ILE A 49 -5.02 7.75 4.56
CA ILE A 49 -5.33 8.20 5.93
C ILE A 49 -5.05 9.70 6.12
N ASP A 50 -5.98 10.39 6.76
CA ASP A 50 -5.72 11.63 7.46
C ASP A 50 -5.35 11.29 8.91
N ARG A 51 -4.06 11.45 9.25
CA ARG A 51 -3.52 11.10 10.57
C ARG A 51 -3.99 12.03 11.66
N ASP A 52 -4.27 13.28 11.32
CA ASP A 52 -4.68 14.30 12.30
C ASP A 52 -6.11 14.05 12.79
N GLU A 53 -6.97 13.58 11.88
CA GLU A 53 -8.36 13.24 12.18
C GLU A 53 -8.55 11.74 12.51
N GLY A 54 -7.57 10.88 12.26
CA GLY A 54 -7.68 9.43 12.43
C GLY A 54 -8.68 8.78 11.46
N LEU A 55 -8.87 9.38 10.27
CA LEU A 55 -9.86 8.94 9.28
C LEU A 55 -9.20 8.35 8.05
N VAL A 56 -9.74 7.25 7.57
CA VAL A 56 -9.28 6.53 6.38
C VAL A 56 -10.35 6.62 5.30
N ALA A 57 -9.96 7.04 4.10
CA ALA A 57 -10.77 6.90 2.90
C ALA A 57 -10.35 5.63 2.15
N ILE A 58 -11.32 4.83 1.71
CA ILE A 58 -11.07 3.59 0.98
C ILE A 58 -12.07 3.40 -0.16
N LYS A 59 -11.68 2.67 -1.21
CA LYS A 59 -12.55 2.31 -2.32
C LYS A 59 -13.78 1.54 -1.83
N PRO A 60 -14.99 1.84 -2.34
CA PRO A 60 -16.16 1.03 -2.08
C PRO A 60 -16.03 -0.37 -2.70
N SER A 61 -16.63 -1.37 -2.03
CA SER A 61 -16.68 -2.75 -2.51
C SER A 61 -17.50 -2.85 -3.80
N GLY A 62 -16.99 -3.56 -4.81
CA GLY A 62 -17.72 -3.93 -6.01
C GLY A 62 -18.08 -2.77 -6.97
N VAL A 63 -17.61 -1.54 -6.73
CA VAL A 63 -17.81 -0.41 -7.66
C VAL A 63 -16.72 -0.44 -8.72
N ASP A 64 -17.14 -0.42 -9.99
CA ASP A 64 -16.25 -0.41 -11.14
C ASP A 64 -15.41 0.88 -11.20
N TYR A 65 -14.16 0.75 -11.63
CA TYR A 65 -13.23 1.89 -11.70
C TYR A 65 -13.69 2.97 -12.69
N ASP A 66 -14.36 2.59 -13.79
CA ASP A 66 -14.83 3.53 -14.82
C ASP A 66 -15.91 4.47 -14.32
N THR A 67 -16.65 4.08 -13.27
CA THR A 67 -17.72 4.88 -12.67
C THR A 67 -17.32 5.50 -11.34
N LEU A 68 -16.09 5.25 -10.89
CA LEU A 68 -15.63 5.66 -9.58
C LEU A 68 -15.52 7.20 -9.48
N GLN A 69 -16.08 7.76 -8.40
CA GLN A 69 -16.07 9.19 -8.10
C GLN A 69 -15.52 9.42 -6.69
N PRO A 70 -14.94 10.59 -6.38
CA PRO A 70 -14.46 10.89 -5.04
C PRO A 70 -15.51 10.72 -3.94
N GLU A 71 -16.76 11.07 -4.23
CA GLU A 71 -17.90 10.96 -3.31
C GLU A 71 -18.24 9.51 -2.95
N HIS A 72 -17.86 8.55 -3.80
CA HIS A 72 -18.06 7.13 -3.53
C HIS A 72 -17.09 6.58 -2.47
N MET A 73 -15.94 7.24 -2.22
CA MET A 73 -14.97 6.78 -1.23
C MET A 73 -15.60 6.71 0.16
N VAL A 74 -15.49 5.54 0.79
CA VAL A 74 -16.00 5.29 2.13
C VAL A 74 -15.03 5.84 3.16
N ILE A 75 -15.53 6.58 4.13
CA ILE A 75 -14.74 7.08 5.27
C ILE A 75 -14.97 6.16 6.45
N VAL A 76 -13.87 5.62 6.99
CA VAL A 76 -13.87 4.78 8.20
C VAL A 76 -12.92 5.36 9.24
N ASP A 77 -13.16 5.05 10.51
CA ASP A 77 -12.23 5.31 11.60
C ASP A 77 -11.13 4.23 11.68
N LEU A 78 -10.22 4.37 12.64
CA LEU A 78 -9.14 3.41 12.85
C LEU A 78 -9.60 2.10 13.52
N GLU A 79 -10.85 2.00 13.95
CA GLU A 79 -11.53 0.77 14.40
C GLU A 79 -12.24 0.06 13.24
N GLY A 80 -12.26 0.67 12.03
CA GLY A 80 -12.92 0.12 10.84
C GLY A 80 -14.41 0.44 10.74
N ASN A 81 -14.95 1.26 11.63
CA ASN A 81 -16.36 1.67 11.59
C ASN A 81 -16.58 2.72 10.49
N VAL A 82 -17.66 2.57 9.73
CA VAL A 82 -18.05 3.57 8.72
C VAL A 82 -18.51 4.83 9.41
N VAL A 83 -17.82 5.94 9.14
CA VAL A 83 -18.14 7.29 9.66
C VAL A 83 -19.04 8.03 8.69
N GLU A 84 -18.77 7.92 7.38
CA GLU A 84 -19.55 8.60 6.35
C GLU A 84 -19.48 7.83 5.03
N SER A 85 -20.58 7.25 4.59
CA SER A 85 -20.80 6.75 3.22
C SER A 85 -22.21 6.20 3.02
N ASP A 86 -22.69 6.21 1.76
CA ASP A 86 -23.85 5.43 1.29
C ASP A 86 -23.40 4.06 0.72
N PHE A 87 -22.10 3.78 0.67
CA PHE A 87 -21.53 2.56 0.11
C PHE A 87 -20.93 1.67 1.19
N ARG A 88 -20.79 0.39 0.88
CA ARG A 88 -20.00 -0.54 1.70
C ARG A 88 -18.51 -0.34 1.41
N ALA A 89 -17.69 -0.29 2.45
CA ALA A 89 -16.24 -0.28 2.31
C ALA A 89 -15.72 -1.56 1.63
N SER A 90 -14.53 -1.50 1.03
CA SER A 90 -13.83 -2.70 0.56
C SER A 90 -13.72 -3.74 1.68
N SER A 91 -13.81 -5.04 1.33
CA SER A 91 -13.55 -6.14 2.26
C SER A 91 -12.17 -6.05 2.91
N ASP A 92 -11.17 -5.51 2.18
CA ASP A 92 -9.80 -5.37 2.68
C ASP A 92 -9.61 -4.25 3.72
N THR A 93 -10.68 -3.52 4.07
CA THR A 93 -10.61 -2.43 5.05
C THR A 93 -9.94 -2.82 6.36
N PRO A 94 -10.22 -3.98 6.98
CA PRO A 94 -9.53 -4.39 8.22
C PRO A 94 -8.02 -4.55 8.04
N THR A 95 -7.57 -5.10 6.90
CA THR A 95 -6.14 -5.19 6.58
C THR A 95 -5.50 -3.81 6.53
N HIS A 96 -6.10 -2.86 5.79
CA HIS A 96 -5.57 -1.51 5.63
C HIS A 96 -5.51 -0.75 6.95
N VAL A 97 -6.57 -0.84 7.75
CA VAL A 97 -6.65 -0.18 9.06
C VAL A 97 -5.55 -0.70 9.99
N ARG A 98 -5.35 -2.02 10.08
CA ARG A 98 -4.27 -2.60 10.90
C ARG A 98 -2.89 -2.12 10.45
N LEU A 99 -2.64 -2.01 9.15
CA LEU A 99 -1.38 -1.46 8.65
C LEU A 99 -1.19 0.01 9.03
N TYR A 100 -2.25 0.82 9.02
CA TYR A 100 -2.18 2.21 9.50
C TYR A 100 -1.96 2.31 11.00
N GLN A 101 -2.53 1.42 11.79
CA GLN A 101 -2.33 1.38 13.24
C GLN A 101 -0.87 1.08 13.60
N GLU A 102 -0.24 0.13 12.89
CA GLU A 102 1.12 -0.32 13.20
C GLU A 102 2.21 0.52 12.53
N PHE A 103 2.02 0.91 11.28
CA PHE A 103 3.04 1.63 10.50
C PHE A 103 2.74 3.14 10.50
N GLU A 104 3.18 3.85 11.53
CA GLU A 104 2.89 5.29 11.71
C GLU A 104 3.34 6.17 10.53
N SER A 105 4.40 5.77 9.82
CA SER A 105 5.00 6.54 8.72
C SER A 105 4.23 6.50 7.41
N ILE A 106 3.28 5.57 7.24
CA ILE A 106 2.55 5.41 5.98
C ILE A 106 1.26 6.25 5.96
N LYS A 107 0.90 6.76 4.79
CA LYS A 107 -0.34 7.52 4.58
C LYS A 107 -1.18 7.01 3.40
N GLY A 108 -0.74 5.96 2.73
CA GLY A 108 -1.47 5.26 1.68
C GLY A 108 -1.14 3.77 1.70
N VAL A 109 -2.13 2.93 1.41
CA VAL A 109 -1.99 1.48 1.21
C VAL A 109 -2.67 1.11 -0.10
N ALA A 110 -2.03 0.26 -0.90
CA ALA A 110 -2.57 -0.28 -2.13
C ALA A 110 -2.46 -1.81 -2.13
N HIS A 111 -3.52 -2.46 -2.61
CA HIS A 111 -3.61 -3.89 -2.82
C HIS A 111 -4.11 -4.18 -4.23
N SER A 112 -3.54 -5.18 -4.89
CA SER A 112 -4.06 -5.69 -6.14
C SER A 112 -3.60 -7.12 -6.39
N HIS A 113 -4.29 -7.84 -7.29
CA HIS A 113 -3.84 -9.14 -7.78
C HIS A 113 -3.04 -8.99 -9.07
N SER A 114 -2.03 -8.10 -9.06
CA SER A 114 -1.15 -7.88 -10.20
C SER A 114 -0.37 -9.14 -10.55
N LEU A 115 -0.22 -9.41 -11.84
CA LEU A 115 0.06 -10.73 -12.38
C LEU A 115 1.35 -11.35 -11.85
N TYR A 116 2.47 -10.64 -11.97
CA TYR A 116 3.78 -11.21 -11.66
C TYR A 116 4.07 -11.28 -10.15
N ALA A 117 3.62 -10.29 -9.41
CA ALA A 117 3.73 -10.32 -7.96
C ALA A 117 2.86 -11.44 -7.35
N THR A 118 1.64 -11.64 -7.87
CA THR A 118 0.76 -12.73 -7.43
C THR A 118 1.36 -14.11 -7.75
N MET A 119 2.13 -14.27 -8.83
CA MET A 119 2.86 -15.51 -9.10
C MET A 119 3.85 -15.85 -7.96
N PHE A 120 4.59 -14.87 -7.43
CA PHE A 120 5.47 -15.06 -6.27
C PHE A 120 4.68 -15.40 -5.01
N CYS A 121 3.53 -14.75 -4.77
CA CYS A 121 2.65 -15.09 -3.63
C CYS A 121 2.20 -16.55 -3.70
N GLN A 122 1.76 -17.02 -4.88
CA GLN A 122 1.32 -18.41 -5.10
C GLN A 122 2.47 -19.42 -5.01
N ALA A 123 3.66 -19.04 -5.48
CA ALA A 123 4.87 -19.85 -5.37
C ALA A 123 5.46 -19.87 -3.95
N CYS A 124 4.90 -19.06 -3.02
CA CYS A 124 5.41 -18.87 -1.65
C CYS A 124 6.90 -18.48 -1.63
N GLN A 125 7.28 -17.53 -2.48
CA GLN A 125 8.65 -17.03 -2.59
C GLN A 125 8.71 -15.52 -2.44
N GLU A 126 9.79 -15.02 -1.81
CA GLU A 126 10.14 -13.60 -1.82
C GLU A 126 10.59 -13.20 -3.23
N ILE A 127 10.46 -11.91 -3.60
CA ILE A 127 11.09 -11.41 -4.81
C ILE A 127 12.54 -11.04 -4.50
N PRO A 128 13.53 -11.77 -5.02
CA PRO A 128 14.93 -11.48 -4.74
C PRO A 128 15.39 -10.16 -5.37
N CYS A 129 16.21 -9.42 -4.66
CA CYS A 129 16.82 -8.21 -5.20
C CYS A 129 18.02 -8.58 -6.10
N PHE A 130 17.78 -8.85 -7.37
CA PHE A 130 18.83 -9.21 -8.33
C PHE A 130 19.56 -8.01 -8.94
N GLY A 131 18.94 -6.83 -8.94
CA GLY A 131 19.51 -5.71 -9.69
C GLY A 131 19.26 -4.33 -9.06
N THR A 132 19.97 -3.37 -9.59
CA THR A 132 19.99 -1.99 -9.09
C THR A 132 18.65 -1.27 -9.24
N THR A 133 17.83 -1.63 -10.24
CA THR A 133 16.47 -1.10 -10.41
C THR A 133 15.58 -1.47 -9.21
N HIS A 134 15.70 -2.70 -8.70
CA HIS A 134 15.04 -3.14 -7.48
C HIS A 134 15.59 -2.39 -6.26
N ALA A 135 16.92 -2.38 -6.12
CA ALA A 135 17.64 -1.73 -5.01
C ALA A 135 17.37 -0.22 -4.88
N ASP A 136 17.01 0.44 -5.96
CA ASP A 136 16.62 1.86 -5.96
C ASP A 136 15.30 2.14 -5.20
N HIS A 137 14.50 1.12 -4.90
CA HIS A 137 13.15 1.26 -4.35
C HIS A 137 12.89 0.41 -3.11
N PHE A 138 13.54 -0.73 -2.98
CA PHE A 138 13.43 -1.67 -1.86
C PHE A 138 14.83 -1.97 -1.32
N HIS A 139 15.03 -1.79 -0.02
CA HIS A 139 16.31 -2.07 0.63
C HIS A 139 16.46 -3.56 0.97
N GLY A 140 16.37 -4.40 -0.04
CA GLY A 140 16.44 -5.84 0.06
C GLY A 140 15.40 -6.55 -0.79
N ASN A 141 15.11 -7.81 -0.49
CA ASN A 141 14.04 -8.56 -1.12
C ASN A 141 12.68 -7.96 -0.80
N VAL A 142 11.67 -8.15 -1.67
CA VAL A 142 10.28 -7.97 -1.25
C VAL A 142 9.90 -9.19 -0.42
N PRO A 143 9.56 -8.98 0.87
CA PRO A 143 9.32 -10.09 1.80
C PRO A 143 8.00 -10.81 1.53
N LEU A 144 7.92 -12.06 1.98
CA LEU A 144 6.72 -12.88 1.96
C LEU A 144 6.20 -13.09 3.38
N ALA A 145 4.94 -12.75 3.62
CA ALA A 145 4.20 -13.13 4.82
C ALA A 145 3.67 -14.57 4.69
N ARG A 146 3.60 -15.28 5.81
CA ARG A 146 3.12 -16.67 5.87
C ARG A 146 1.65 -16.82 5.46
N PHE A 147 1.21 -18.04 5.21
CA PHE A 147 -0.22 -18.36 5.16
C PHE A 147 -0.90 -18.03 6.49
N LEU A 148 -2.17 -17.67 6.41
CA LEU A 148 -3.07 -17.65 7.56
C LEU A 148 -3.34 -19.09 8.01
N THR A 149 -3.54 -19.28 9.32
CA THR A 149 -3.99 -20.54 9.88
C THR A 149 -5.51 -20.73 9.63
N GLU A 150 -6.02 -21.95 9.82
CA GLU A 150 -7.45 -22.23 9.73
C GLU A 150 -8.27 -21.39 10.73
N GLU A 151 -7.74 -21.19 11.93
CA GLU A 151 -8.34 -20.38 12.99
C GLU A 151 -8.40 -18.91 12.56
N GLU A 152 -7.30 -18.33 12.10
CA GLU A 152 -7.22 -16.94 11.62
C GLU A 152 -8.18 -16.67 10.46
N VAL A 153 -8.34 -17.64 9.55
CA VAL A 153 -9.30 -17.55 8.43
C VAL A 153 -10.74 -17.55 8.93
N SER A 154 -11.05 -18.40 9.92
CA SER A 154 -12.42 -18.54 10.44
C SER A 154 -12.86 -17.39 11.34
N GLU A 155 -11.90 -16.71 12.01
CA GLU A 155 -12.20 -15.62 12.94
C GLU A 155 -12.30 -14.26 12.24
N ASP A 156 -11.28 -13.87 11.49
CA ASP A 156 -11.20 -12.55 10.84
C ASP A 156 -10.16 -12.60 9.70
N TYR A 157 -10.54 -13.11 8.53
CA TYR A 157 -9.63 -13.32 7.40
C TYR A 157 -8.88 -12.04 7.00
N GLU A 158 -9.59 -10.95 6.78
CA GLU A 158 -9.02 -9.70 6.31
C GLU A 158 -8.19 -9.02 7.40
N GLY A 159 -8.66 -9.00 8.64
CA GLY A 159 -7.88 -8.47 9.76
C GLY A 159 -6.62 -9.29 10.00
N ASN A 160 -6.70 -10.61 9.97
CA ASN A 160 -5.55 -11.49 10.15
C ASN A 160 -4.57 -11.46 8.97
N THR A 161 -5.03 -11.11 7.78
CA THR A 161 -4.12 -10.74 6.67
C THR A 161 -3.22 -9.55 7.07
N GLY A 162 -3.78 -8.52 7.70
CA GLY A 162 -2.98 -7.43 8.27
C GLY A 162 -2.01 -7.90 9.35
N THR A 163 -2.45 -8.80 10.23
CA THR A 163 -1.61 -9.36 11.31
C THR A 163 -0.40 -10.10 10.78
N VAL A 164 -0.54 -11.01 9.81
CA VAL A 164 0.61 -11.75 9.24
C VAL A 164 1.58 -10.85 8.48
N ILE A 165 1.09 -9.75 7.89
CA ILE A 165 1.95 -8.72 7.30
C ILE A 165 2.78 -8.04 8.39
N ILE A 166 2.16 -7.61 9.48
CA ILE A 166 2.82 -6.96 10.62
C ILE A 166 3.86 -7.89 11.24
N GLU A 167 3.53 -9.14 11.48
CA GLU A 167 4.46 -10.16 11.95
C GLU A 167 5.70 -10.28 11.06
N ARG A 168 5.50 -10.27 9.74
CA ARG A 168 6.62 -10.33 8.78
C ARG A 168 7.54 -9.13 8.89
N PHE A 169 7.01 -7.98 9.33
CA PHE A 169 7.73 -6.72 9.49
C PHE A 169 8.32 -6.49 10.89
N ALA A 170 8.23 -7.44 11.82
CA ALA A 170 8.77 -7.29 13.19
C ALA A 170 10.26 -6.89 13.23
N ASN A 171 11.04 -7.25 12.21
CA ASN A 171 12.47 -6.92 12.07
C ASN A 171 12.80 -6.22 10.75
N LEU A 172 11.81 -5.66 10.07
CA LEU A 172 11.95 -4.92 8.81
C LEU A 172 11.42 -3.50 8.98
N ASN A 173 12.02 -2.57 8.26
CA ASN A 173 11.56 -1.18 8.24
C ASN A 173 10.57 -0.97 7.07
N PRO A 174 9.27 -0.71 7.34
CA PRO A 174 8.28 -0.49 6.28
C PRO A 174 8.57 0.75 5.42
N ALA A 175 9.35 1.70 5.91
CA ALA A 175 9.78 2.86 5.12
C ALA A 175 10.88 2.50 4.11
N GLU A 176 11.66 1.45 4.37
CA GLU A 176 12.74 0.98 3.49
C GLU A 176 12.28 -0.12 2.53
N ILE A 177 11.24 -0.86 2.91
CA ILE A 177 10.64 -1.94 2.12
C ILE A 177 9.14 -1.67 2.03
N PRO A 178 8.69 -0.81 1.08
CA PRO A 178 7.31 -0.33 1.02
C PRO A 178 6.35 -1.31 0.33
N GLY A 179 6.46 -2.60 0.64
CA GLY A 179 5.58 -3.63 0.09
C GLY A 179 5.89 -5.03 0.61
N VAL A 180 4.93 -5.93 0.43
CA VAL A 180 4.94 -7.30 0.93
C VAL A 180 4.13 -8.20 0.00
N LEU A 181 4.49 -9.47 -0.03
CA LEU A 181 3.72 -10.55 -0.62
C LEU A 181 2.99 -11.31 0.50
N VAL A 182 1.76 -11.73 0.26
CA VAL A 182 1.03 -12.62 1.17
C VAL A 182 0.91 -13.99 0.52
N SER A 183 1.36 -15.04 1.21
CA SER A 183 1.37 -16.42 0.70
C SER A 183 -0.01 -16.85 0.20
N GLY A 184 -0.07 -17.33 -1.06
CA GLY A 184 -1.29 -17.80 -1.70
C GLY A 184 -2.33 -16.73 -2.01
N HIS A 185 -2.05 -15.45 -1.73
CA HIS A 185 -2.98 -14.34 -1.95
C HIS A 185 -2.42 -13.37 -3.02
N ALA A 186 -1.90 -12.21 -2.59
CA ALA A 186 -1.46 -11.15 -3.50
C ALA A 186 -0.60 -10.11 -2.76
N PRO A 187 0.03 -9.14 -3.48
CA PRO A 187 0.84 -8.11 -2.87
C PRO A 187 0.03 -7.00 -2.19
N PHE A 188 0.62 -6.44 -1.15
CA PHE A 188 0.27 -5.13 -0.58
C PHE A 188 1.47 -4.20 -0.68
N SER A 189 1.20 -2.91 -0.85
CA SER A 189 2.23 -1.87 -0.82
C SER A 189 1.71 -0.64 -0.09
N TRP A 190 2.62 0.21 0.33
CA TRP A 190 2.28 1.44 1.04
C TRP A 190 3.22 2.59 0.68
N GLY A 191 2.89 3.79 1.15
CA GLY A 191 3.70 4.97 0.90
C GLY A 191 3.24 6.17 1.71
N LYS A 192 3.87 7.33 1.44
CA LYS A 192 3.58 8.61 2.10
C LYS A 192 2.29 9.26 1.60
N SER A 193 1.63 8.66 0.62
CA SER A 193 0.34 9.06 0.05
C SER A 193 -0.30 7.87 -0.69
N PRO A 194 -1.60 7.92 -1.02
CA PRO A 194 -2.25 6.92 -1.89
C PRO A 194 -1.54 6.73 -3.24
N VAL A 195 -1.13 7.83 -3.87
CA VAL A 195 -0.41 7.81 -5.15
C VAL A 195 0.96 7.14 -5.01
N ASP A 196 1.67 7.38 -3.90
CA ASP A 196 2.96 6.77 -3.63
C ASP A 196 2.83 5.26 -3.37
N ALA A 197 1.75 4.82 -2.68
CA ALA A 197 1.44 3.40 -2.50
C ALA A 197 1.23 2.70 -3.86
N VAL A 198 0.44 3.27 -4.77
CA VAL A 198 0.25 2.72 -6.13
C VAL A 198 1.56 2.70 -6.91
N ARG A 199 2.38 3.74 -6.81
CA ARG A 199 3.70 3.77 -7.43
C ARG A 199 4.60 2.63 -6.93
N ASN A 200 4.61 2.37 -5.62
CA ASN A 200 5.37 1.28 -5.04
C ASN A 200 4.83 -0.09 -5.49
N LEU A 201 3.51 -0.24 -5.63
CA LEU A 201 2.89 -1.44 -6.20
C LEU A 201 3.30 -1.68 -7.67
N LEU A 202 3.31 -0.63 -8.49
CA LEU A 202 3.79 -0.70 -9.87
C LEU A 202 5.25 -1.13 -9.94
N ILE A 203 6.10 -0.59 -9.08
CA ILE A 203 7.52 -0.96 -9.03
C ILE A 203 7.65 -2.42 -8.59
N LEU A 204 6.91 -2.84 -7.55
CA LEU A 204 6.87 -4.21 -7.07
C LEU A 204 6.49 -5.19 -8.19
N GLU A 205 5.44 -4.90 -8.95
CA GLU A 205 5.01 -5.69 -10.10
C GLU A 205 6.11 -5.77 -11.20
N ARG A 206 6.80 -4.65 -11.49
CA ARG A 206 7.87 -4.61 -12.48
C ARG A 206 9.10 -5.39 -12.05
N VAL A 207 9.52 -5.29 -10.79
CA VAL A 207 10.67 -6.06 -10.29
C VAL A 207 10.33 -7.55 -10.16
N ALA A 208 9.09 -7.91 -9.84
CA ALA A 208 8.60 -9.30 -9.90
C ALA A 208 8.75 -9.88 -11.31
N ARG A 209 8.28 -9.16 -12.34
CA ARG A 209 8.44 -9.57 -13.73
C ARG A 209 9.90 -9.75 -14.13
N ILE A 210 10.77 -8.81 -13.76
CA ILE A 210 12.22 -8.90 -14.03
C ILE A 210 12.81 -10.13 -13.33
N ALA A 211 12.45 -10.37 -12.05
CA ALA A 211 12.96 -11.51 -11.29
C ALA A 211 12.57 -12.86 -11.93
N ILE A 212 11.32 -13.01 -12.39
CA ILE A 212 10.88 -14.21 -13.14
C ILE A 212 11.76 -14.43 -14.39
N GLY A 213 11.97 -13.37 -15.18
CA GLY A 213 12.83 -13.45 -16.37
C GLY A 213 14.28 -13.79 -16.02
N THR A 214 14.82 -13.25 -14.93
CA THR A 214 16.17 -13.56 -14.45
C THR A 214 16.29 -15.04 -14.07
N LEU A 215 15.35 -15.57 -13.27
CA LEU A 215 15.33 -16.97 -12.85
C LEU A 215 15.09 -17.94 -14.02
N HIS A 216 14.42 -17.49 -15.08
CA HIS A 216 14.27 -18.27 -16.31
C HIS A 216 15.58 -18.36 -17.11
N LEU A 217 16.39 -17.30 -17.09
CA LEU A 217 17.70 -17.28 -17.76
C LEU A 217 18.77 -18.03 -16.95
N ASP A 218 18.72 -17.92 -15.62
CA ASP A 218 19.61 -18.56 -14.67
C ASP A 218 18.87 -18.84 -13.37
N SER A 219 18.51 -20.11 -13.14
CA SER A 219 17.79 -20.54 -11.94
C SER A 219 18.58 -20.39 -10.65
N GLU A 220 19.93 -20.29 -10.75
CA GLU A 220 20.86 -20.13 -9.63
C GLU A 220 21.34 -18.67 -9.45
N ALA A 221 20.67 -17.72 -10.14
CA ALA A 221 21.03 -16.30 -10.06
C ALA A 221 21.14 -15.81 -8.61
N SER A 222 22.24 -15.18 -8.29
CA SER A 222 22.52 -14.68 -6.94
C SER A 222 21.98 -13.26 -6.75
N SER A 223 21.51 -12.95 -5.54
CA SER A 223 21.08 -11.60 -5.17
C SER A 223 22.21 -10.58 -5.32
N LEU A 224 21.82 -9.34 -5.54
CA LEU A 224 22.75 -8.21 -5.68
C LEU A 224 23.68 -8.10 -4.46
N PRO A 225 25.00 -7.93 -4.64
CA PRO A 225 25.93 -7.73 -3.53
C PRO A 225 25.52 -6.57 -2.62
N LYS A 226 25.58 -6.77 -1.30
CA LYS A 226 25.08 -5.82 -0.29
C LYS A 226 25.65 -4.39 -0.46
N HIS A 227 26.92 -4.25 -0.83
CA HIS A 227 27.53 -2.92 -1.03
C HIS A 227 26.93 -2.18 -2.23
N ILE A 228 26.47 -2.89 -3.27
CA ILE A 228 25.78 -2.30 -4.42
C ILE A 228 24.33 -1.97 -4.06
N LEU A 229 23.64 -2.88 -3.36
CA LEU A 229 22.30 -2.63 -2.82
C LEU A 229 22.27 -1.34 -1.99
N ASN A 230 23.14 -1.24 -0.98
CA ASN A 230 23.21 -0.06 -0.12
C ASN A 230 23.50 1.22 -0.92
N LYS A 231 24.48 1.17 -1.84
CA LYS A 231 24.81 2.32 -2.68
C LYS A 231 23.63 2.84 -3.50
N HIS A 232 22.84 1.91 -4.09
CA HIS A 232 21.68 2.28 -4.91
C HIS A 232 20.52 2.80 -4.06
N TYR A 233 20.24 2.17 -2.93
CA TYR A 233 19.21 2.63 -2.02
C TYR A 233 19.53 4.02 -1.45
N GLU A 234 20.73 4.19 -0.88
CA GLU A 234 21.16 5.43 -0.22
C GLU A 234 21.24 6.64 -1.16
N ARG A 235 21.60 6.45 -2.45
CA ARG A 235 21.63 7.56 -3.41
C ARG A 235 20.28 8.22 -3.64
N LYS A 236 19.16 7.51 -3.36
CA LYS A 236 17.77 8.01 -3.49
C LYS A 236 17.15 8.38 -2.14
N HIS A 237 17.43 7.59 -1.11
CA HIS A 237 16.70 7.62 0.17
C HIS A 237 17.60 8.01 1.35
N GLY A 238 18.92 7.99 1.19
CA GLY A 238 19.87 8.31 2.25
C GLY A 238 19.97 9.81 2.56
N PRO A 239 20.59 10.16 3.68
CA PRO A 239 20.73 11.55 4.11
C PRO A 239 21.58 12.42 3.14
N LYS A 240 22.32 11.79 2.23
CA LYS A 240 23.08 12.43 1.15
C LYS A 240 22.56 12.03 -0.23
N ALA A 241 21.25 11.86 -0.37
CA ALA A 241 20.63 11.54 -1.65
C ALA A 241 20.97 12.58 -2.71
N TYR A 242 21.32 12.13 -3.91
CA TYR A 242 21.73 12.98 -5.02
C TYR A 242 21.07 12.60 -6.35
N TYR A 243 20.23 11.54 -6.34
CA TYR A 243 19.53 11.09 -7.53
C TYR A 243 18.17 11.80 -7.65
N GLY A 244 17.91 12.33 -8.82
CA GLY A 244 16.71 13.09 -9.12
C GLY A 244 16.94 14.61 -9.14
N GLN A 245 15.89 15.36 -9.40
CA GLN A 245 15.96 16.83 -9.33
C GLN A 245 15.87 17.27 -7.87
N ARG A 246 16.63 18.30 -7.50
CA ARG A 246 16.43 18.96 -6.20
C ARG A 246 15.09 19.70 -6.24
N ASN A 247 14.26 19.48 -5.25
CA ASN A 247 13.13 20.37 -4.97
C ASN A 247 13.75 21.58 -4.20
N ASP A 248 14.11 22.62 -4.93
CA ASP A 248 14.50 23.91 -4.36
C ASP A 248 13.26 24.61 -3.79
#